data_4d61edbdc8ac5cf647be59f5cd60ddbb
#
_entry.id   4d61edbdc8ac5cf647be59f5cd60ddbb
#
_cell.length_a   1.000
_cell.length_b   1.000
_cell.length_c   1.000
_cell.angle_alpha   90.00
_cell.angle_beta   90.00
_cell.angle_gamma   90.00
#
_symmetry.space_group_name_H-M   'P 1'
#
loop_
_entity.id
_entity.type
_entity.pdbx_description
1 polymer ?
#
loop_
_entity_poly.entity_id
_entity_poly.type
_entity_poly.pdbx_seq_one_letter_code
_entity_poly.pdbx_strand_id
1 'polypeptide(L)'
;TRLRCDWSSDVCSSDLPVGPLRLIDEIGFDISSHAGASLHKAFGERLNPSLALVALSETDRLGKKGGQGFYQYEKGRREKPDESIYGELQIPVPAEPQKFSDHEIRARLVLQMINEATHALQDGIVQRADQVDLALIMGTGFPPFRGGLLRFADTLHPRSILYHIRKLEEVYGTRFTPAPLLIDLAERDRTFYQAFGT
;
A
#
# COMPACT_ATOMS: atom_id res chain seq x y z
N THR A 1 13.13 6.85 14.13
CA THR A 1 11.80 6.38 13.73
C THR A 1 11.66 4.98 14.26
N ARG A 2 10.95 4.80 15.34
CA ARG A 2 10.41 3.46 15.55
C ARG A 2 9.61 3.20 14.29
N LEU A 3 10.06 2.26 13.46
CA LEU A 3 9.19 1.49 12.60
C LEU A 3 8.26 0.71 13.53
N ARG A 4 7.45 1.43 14.30
CA ARG A 4 6.30 0.91 15.00
C ARG A 4 5.17 0.82 13.99
N CYS A 5 5.41 0.04 12.98
CA CYS A 5 4.37 -0.79 12.47
C CYS A 5 4.36 -2.03 13.36
N ASP A 6 4.04 -1.85 14.61
CA ASP A 6 3.58 -2.96 15.42
C ASP A 6 2.17 -3.27 14.93
N TRP A 7 2.07 -4.30 14.12
CA TRP A 7 0.82 -4.73 13.53
C TRP A 7 -0.23 -5.17 14.53
N SER A 8 0.11 -5.38 15.77
CA SER A 8 -0.89 -5.57 16.82
C SER A 8 -1.72 -4.31 17.05
N SER A 9 -1.16 -3.11 16.79
CA SER A 9 -1.91 -1.85 16.80
C SER A 9 -2.39 -1.43 15.39
N ASP A 10 -1.73 -1.87 14.32
CA ASP A 10 -2.06 -1.51 12.94
C ASP A 10 -3.17 -2.36 12.32
N VAL A 11 -3.38 -3.58 12.81
CA VAL A 11 -4.58 -4.38 12.48
C VAL A 11 -5.85 -3.61 12.82
N CYS A 12 -5.84 -2.82 13.91
CA CYS A 12 -6.94 -1.92 14.23
C CYS A 12 -7.01 -0.69 13.32
N SER A 13 -5.91 -0.26 12.72
CA SER A 13 -5.89 1.00 11.96
C SER A 13 -6.04 0.84 10.45
N SER A 14 -5.50 -0.21 9.84
CA SER A 14 -5.67 -0.51 8.42
C SER A 14 -6.64 -1.66 8.17
N ASP A 15 -7.02 -2.38 9.21
CA ASP A 15 -7.86 -3.56 9.17
C ASP A 15 -7.27 -4.74 8.33
N LEU A 16 -6.03 -4.64 7.86
CA LEU A 16 -5.35 -5.68 7.09
C LEU A 16 -4.61 -6.66 8.03
N PRO A 17 -4.63 -7.98 7.75
CA PRO A 17 -4.05 -8.99 8.64
C PRO A 17 -2.51 -8.96 8.69
N VAL A 18 -1.85 -8.45 7.66
CA VAL A 18 -0.39 -8.37 7.57
C VAL A 18 0.03 -7.04 6.95
N GLY A 19 1.05 -6.36 7.53
CA GLY A 19 1.59 -5.13 7.09
C GLY A 19 2.51 -5.16 5.87
N PRO A 20 2.59 -4.05 5.12
CA PRO A 20 3.40 -4.02 3.92
C PRO A 20 4.87 -4.38 4.19
N LEU A 21 5.47 -3.86 5.26
CA LEU A 21 6.87 -4.18 5.58
C LEU A 21 7.04 -5.64 5.99
N ARG A 22 6.12 -6.15 6.82
CA ARG A 22 6.12 -7.56 7.18
C ARG A 22 5.80 -8.46 5.98
N LEU A 23 4.90 -8.05 5.09
CA LEU A 23 4.59 -8.80 3.89
C LEU A 23 5.82 -8.92 2.98
N ILE A 24 6.57 -7.83 2.80
CA ILE A 24 7.83 -7.85 2.05
C ILE A 24 8.83 -8.78 2.70
N ASP A 25 8.96 -8.79 4.02
CA ASP A 25 9.84 -9.71 4.73
C ASP A 25 9.43 -11.18 4.57
N GLU A 26 8.13 -11.48 4.60
CA GLU A 26 7.62 -12.85 4.38
C GLU A 26 7.88 -13.35 2.95
N ILE A 27 7.72 -12.47 1.95
CA ILE A 27 7.97 -12.77 0.54
C ILE A 27 9.49 -12.81 0.24
N GLY A 28 10.22 -11.87 0.79
CA GLY A 28 11.64 -11.60 0.56
C GLY A 28 11.87 -10.43 -0.40
N PHE A 29 12.96 -9.68 -0.16
CA PHE A 29 13.30 -8.51 -0.96
C PHE A 29 13.60 -8.85 -2.42
N ASP A 30 14.23 -9.99 -2.67
CA ASP A 30 14.51 -10.51 -4.01
C ASP A 30 13.23 -10.71 -4.83
N ILE A 31 12.24 -11.40 -4.30
CA ILE A 31 10.96 -11.63 -4.96
C ILE A 31 10.17 -10.32 -5.11
N SER A 32 10.14 -9.49 -4.05
CA SER A 32 9.43 -8.22 -4.07
C SER A 32 10.02 -7.24 -5.09
N SER A 33 11.34 -7.21 -5.26
CA SER A 33 12.01 -6.39 -6.26
C SER A 33 11.69 -6.86 -7.69
N HIS A 34 11.74 -8.17 -7.96
CA HIS A 34 11.36 -8.72 -9.27
C HIS A 34 9.89 -8.45 -9.61
N ALA A 35 8.99 -8.58 -8.64
CA ALA A 35 7.58 -8.24 -8.82
C ALA A 35 7.42 -6.74 -9.11
N GLY A 36 8.11 -5.87 -8.36
CA GLY A 36 8.11 -4.44 -8.59
C GLY A 36 8.62 -4.05 -9.99
N ALA A 37 9.72 -4.66 -10.44
CA ALA A 37 10.24 -4.43 -11.79
C ALA A 37 9.25 -4.88 -12.89
N SER A 38 8.58 -6.01 -12.69
CA SER A 38 7.56 -6.51 -13.62
C SER A 38 6.35 -5.59 -13.70
N LEU A 39 5.89 -5.10 -12.55
CA LEU A 39 4.80 -4.13 -12.47
C LEU A 39 5.20 -2.79 -13.11
N HIS A 40 6.40 -2.30 -12.85
CA HIS A 40 6.91 -1.07 -13.48
C HIS A 40 6.97 -1.20 -15.01
N LYS A 41 7.45 -2.33 -15.52
CA LYS A 41 7.48 -2.61 -16.97
C LYS A 41 6.08 -2.60 -17.60
N ALA A 42 5.07 -3.10 -16.88
CA ALA A 42 3.69 -3.19 -17.37
C ALA A 42 2.92 -1.86 -17.27
N PHE A 43 3.15 -1.10 -16.19
CA PHE A 43 2.32 0.06 -15.82
C PHE A 43 3.09 1.39 -15.75
N GLY A 44 4.40 1.39 -16.06
CA GLY A 44 5.24 2.58 -16.10
C GLY A 44 5.45 3.24 -14.73
N GLU A 45 5.66 4.56 -14.73
CA GLU A 45 6.03 5.35 -13.55
C GLU A 45 5.04 5.27 -12.40
N ARG A 46 3.78 4.97 -12.66
CA ARG A 46 2.74 4.77 -11.64
C ARG A 46 3.12 3.69 -10.63
N LEU A 47 3.73 2.59 -11.09
CA LEU A 47 4.17 1.48 -10.25
C LEU A 47 5.71 1.35 -10.21
N ASN A 48 6.41 2.49 -10.26
CA ASN A 48 7.85 2.52 -10.06
C ASN A 48 8.21 2.01 -8.66
N PRO A 49 9.06 0.97 -8.53
CA PRO A 49 9.44 0.45 -7.23
C PRO A 49 10.17 1.49 -6.39
N SER A 50 10.04 1.40 -5.08
CA SER A 50 10.79 2.25 -4.16
C SER A 50 12.29 2.03 -4.33
N LEU A 51 13.05 3.11 -4.44
CA LEU A 51 14.52 3.04 -4.48
C LEU A 51 15.10 2.28 -3.29
N ALA A 52 14.48 2.41 -2.10
CA ALA A 52 14.87 1.66 -0.91
C ALA A 52 14.68 0.15 -1.11
N LEU A 53 13.57 -0.29 -1.72
CA LEU A 53 13.32 -1.70 -1.98
C LEU A 53 14.34 -2.26 -2.99
N VAL A 54 14.64 -1.49 -4.04
CA VAL A 54 15.65 -1.87 -5.04
C VAL A 54 17.04 -2.00 -4.37
N ALA A 55 17.47 -1.00 -3.61
CA ALA A 55 18.74 -1.03 -2.91
C ALA A 55 18.85 -2.21 -1.93
N LEU A 56 17.79 -2.50 -1.18
CA LEU A 56 17.77 -3.64 -0.25
C LEU A 56 17.79 -5.00 -0.95
N SER A 57 17.25 -5.08 -2.16
CA SER A 57 17.30 -6.34 -2.94
C SER A 57 18.69 -6.69 -3.46
N GLU A 58 19.61 -5.73 -3.48
CA GLU A 58 21.03 -5.93 -3.84
C GLU A 58 21.88 -6.32 -2.64
N THR A 59 21.31 -6.41 -1.45
CA THR A 59 21.99 -6.85 -0.22
C THR A 59 21.71 -8.32 0.06
N ASP A 60 22.40 -8.88 1.05
CA ASP A 60 22.16 -10.24 1.54
C ASP A 60 20.88 -10.36 2.40
N ARG A 61 20.10 -9.29 2.53
CA ARG A 61 18.82 -9.28 3.24
C ARG A 61 17.75 -9.99 2.43
N LEU A 62 17.37 -11.15 2.87
CA LEU A 62 16.35 -11.96 2.22
C LEU A 62 15.00 -11.95 2.96
N GLY A 63 14.82 -11.03 3.92
CA GLY A 63 13.65 -11.01 4.79
C GLY A 63 13.67 -12.17 5.80
N LYS A 64 12.50 -12.69 6.13
CA LYS A 64 12.32 -13.77 7.11
C LYS A 64 13.12 -15.02 6.78
N LYS A 65 13.23 -15.40 5.52
CA LYS A 65 14.00 -16.59 5.08
C LYS A 65 15.50 -16.47 5.34
N GLY A 66 16.04 -15.23 5.34
CA GLY A 66 17.43 -14.93 5.67
C GLY A 66 17.66 -14.53 7.14
N GLY A 67 16.60 -14.46 7.94
CA GLY A 67 16.68 -14.01 9.33
C GLY A 67 16.71 -12.50 9.51
N GLN A 68 16.86 -11.72 8.43
CA GLN A 68 16.92 -10.27 8.42
C GLN A 68 16.12 -9.66 7.27
N GLY A 69 15.29 -8.69 7.59
CA GLY A 69 14.51 -7.87 6.68
C GLY A 69 14.31 -6.47 7.24
N PHE A 70 13.11 -5.93 7.19
CA PHE A 70 12.71 -4.76 7.99
C PHE A 70 12.69 -5.11 9.48
N TYR A 71 12.53 -6.37 9.79
CA TYR A 71 12.57 -6.93 11.14
C TYR A 71 13.65 -8.00 11.23
N GLN A 72 14.10 -8.23 12.47
CA GLN A 72 14.93 -9.39 12.79
C GLN A 72 14.04 -10.60 13.05
N TYR A 73 14.52 -11.78 12.64
CA TYR A 73 13.80 -13.03 12.81
C TYR A 73 14.70 -14.07 13.50
N GLU A 74 14.21 -14.66 14.58
CA GLU A 74 14.84 -15.79 15.21
C GLU A 74 13.95 -17.01 15.09
N LYS A 75 14.45 -18.10 14.55
CA LYS A 75 13.69 -19.35 14.32
C LYS A 75 12.36 -19.12 13.59
N GLY A 76 12.33 -18.15 12.64
CA GLY A 76 11.15 -17.78 11.88
C GLY A 76 10.13 -16.93 12.62
N ARG A 77 10.41 -16.50 13.86
CA ARG A 77 9.59 -15.57 14.62
C ARG A 77 10.13 -14.16 14.48
N ARG A 78 9.23 -13.22 14.28
CA ARG A 78 9.56 -11.79 14.23
C ARG A 78 9.95 -11.31 15.63
N GLU A 79 11.12 -10.68 15.73
CA GLU A 79 11.61 -10.11 16.99
C GLU A 79 11.35 -8.60 17.01
N LYS A 80 12.29 -7.80 16.62
CA LYS A 80 12.24 -6.34 16.67
C LYS A 80 12.51 -5.72 15.29
N PRO A 81 12.16 -4.45 15.08
CA PRO A 81 12.62 -3.71 13.91
C PRO A 81 14.16 -3.75 13.81
N ASP A 82 14.69 -3.96 12.61
CA ASP A 82 16.13 -3.99 12.37
C ASP A 82 16.64 -2.63 11.92
N GLU A 83 17.21 -1.87 12.86
CA GLU A 83 17.72 -0.52 12.59
C GLU A 83 18.97 -0.51 11.70
N SER A 84 19.65 -1.65 11.52
CA SER A 84 20.81 -1.73 10.62
C SER A 84 20.44 -1.45 9.15
N ILE A 85 19.17 -1.56 8.81
CA ILE A 85 18.62 -1.23 7.48
C ILE A 85 18.95 0.22 7.05
N TYR A 86 19.03 1.15 8.00
CA TYR A 86 19.38 2.54 7.70
C TYR A 86 20.81 2.68 7.18
N GLY A 87 21.74 1.86 7.71
CA GLY A 87 23.12 1.84 7.25
C GLY A 87 23.23 1.33 5.80
N GLU A 88 22.48 0.29 5.46
CA GLU A 88 22.46 -0.27 4.10
C GLU A 88 21.83 0.70 3.09
N LEU A 89 20.79 1.42 3.49
CA LEU A 89 20.17 2.45 2.66
C LEU A 89 20.97 3.76 2.62
N GLN A 90 22.07 3.85 3.37
CA GLN A 90 22.86 5.08 3.53
C GLN A 90 22.01 6.29 3.99
N ILE A 91 20.97 6.02 4.76
CA ILE A 91 20.08 7.02 5.32
C ILE A 91 20.51 7.26 6.77
N PRO A 92 20.73 8.52 7.19
CA PRO A 92 21.05 8.78 8.58
C PRO A 92 19.88 8.38 9.48
N VAL A 93 20.18 7.66 10.55
CA VAL A 93 19.18 7.37 11.58
C VAL A 93 18.71 8.70 12.15
N PRO A 94 17.45 9.08 12.04
CA PRO A 94 16.98 10.37 12.53
C PRO A 94 17.11 10.43 14.05
N ALA A 95 17.70 11.50 14.56
CA ALA A 95 17.83 11.73 16.00
C ALA A 95 16.46 11.77 16.70
N GLU A 96 15.47 12.33 16.01
CA GLU A 96 14.08 12.26 16.42
C GLU A 96 13.24 11.61 15.32
N PRO A 97 12.44 10.58 15.65
CA PRO A 97 11.54 9.94 14.68
C PRO A 97 10.47 10.92 14.22
N GLN A 98 10.30 11.07 12.90
CA GLN A 98 9.15 11.78 12.37
C GLN A 98 7.88 11.04 12.80
N LYS A 99 7.00 11.72 13.53
CA LYS A 99 5.74 11.16 13.99
C LYS A 99 4.69 11.38 12.92
N PHE A 100 4.22 10.29 12.34
CA PHE A 100 2.99 10.30 11.53
C PHE A 100 1.84 9.84 12.43
N SER A 101 0.68 10.48 12.27
CA SER A 101 -0.53 9.96 12.91
C SER A 101 -0.97 8.66 12.22
N ASP A 102 -1.64 7.78 12.97
CA ASP A 102 -2.21 6.55 12.40
C ASP A 102 -3.19 6.86 11.26
N HIS A 103 -3.92 7.97 11.37
CA HIS A 103 -4.81 8.45 10.30
C HIS A 103 -4.05 8.78 9.02
N GLU A 104 -2.92 9.45 9.12
CA GLU A 104 -2.09 9.83 7.96
C GLU A 104 -1.48 8.60 7.28
N ILE A 105 -0.95 7.66 8.06
CA ILE A 105 -0.41 6.40 7.53
C ILE A 105 -1.51 5.63 6.80
N ARG A 106 -2.68 5.49 7.44
CA ARG A 106 -3.84 4.81 6.87
C ARG A 106 -4.31 5.47 5.58
N ALA A 107 -4.46 6.80 5.59
CA ALA A 107 -4.88 7.54 4.41
C ALA A 107 -3.96 7.28 3.22
N ARG A 108 -2.63 7.34 3.41
CA ARG A 108 -1.66 7.05 2.35
C ARG A 108 -1.81 5.64 1.77
N LEU A 109 -1.98 4.63 2.63
CA LEU A 109 -2.09 3.24 2.20
C LEU A 109 -3.43 2.97 1.49
N VAL A 110 -4.54 3.32 2.14
CA VAL A 110 -5.88 3.00 1.63
C VAL A 110 -6.24 3.82 0.39
N LEU A 111 -5.88 5.10 0.35
CA LEU A 111 -6.15 5.93 -0.83
C LEU A 111 -5.37 5.45 -2.05
N GLN A 112 -4.15 4.96 -1.87
CA GLN A 112 -3.39 4.34 -2.96
C GLN A 112 -4.05 3.05 -3.44
N MET A 113 -4.53 2.20 -2.53
CA MET A 113 -5.27 1.00 -2.90
C MET A 113 -6.54 1.32 -3.69
N ILE A 114 -7.30 2.34 -3.26
CA ILE A 114 -8.51 2.81 -3.96
C ILE A 114 -8.14 3.33 -5.35
N ASN A 115 -7.08 4.10 -5.47
CA ASN A 115 -6.63 4.65 -6.75
C ASN A 115 -6.25 3.53 -7.74
N GLU A 116 -5.49 2.52 -7.31
CA GLU A 116 -5.12 1.39 -8.15
C GLU A 116 -6.34 0.51 -8.51
N ALA A 117 -7.27 0.29 -7.57
CA ALA A 117 -8.52 -0.38 -7.86
C ALA A 117 -9.38 0.37 -8.90
N THR A 118 -9.35 1.70 -8.84
CA THR A 118 -10.02 2.56 -9.83
C THR A 118 -9.38 2.44 -11.22
N HIS A 119 -8.05 2.36 -11.30
CA HIS A 119 -7.37 2.06 -12.56
C HIS A 119 -7.75 0.69 -13.11
N ALA A 120 -7.85 -0.34 -12.27
CA ALA A 120 -8.26 -1.67 -12.72
C ALA A 120 -9.67 -1.70 -13.33
N LEU A 121 -10.61 -0.92 -12.79
CA LEU A 121 -11.93 -0.70 -13.40
C LEU A 121 -11.84 0.08 -14.70
N GLN A 122 -11.08 1.18 -14.71
CA GLN A 122 -10.90 2.04 -15.89
C GLN A 122 -10.30 1.28 -17.07
N ASP A 123 -9.29 0.45 -16.81
CA ASP A 123 -8.56 -0.32 -17.81
C ASP A 123 -9.32 -1.60 -18.23
N GLY A 124 -10.51 -1.85 -17.64
CA GLY A 124 -11.35 -3.01 -17.96
C GLY A 124 -10.77 -4.35 -17.49
N ILE A 125 -9.80 -4.34 -16.58
CA ILE A 125 -9.23 -5.56 -15.96
C ILE A 125 -10.31 -6.26 -15.16
N VAL A 126 -11.16 -5.49 -14.49
CA VAL A 126 -12.40 -5.91 -13.86
C VAL A 126 -13.54 -5.03 -14.34
N GLN A 127 -14.73 -5.58 -14.41
CA GLN A 127 -15.91 -4.87 -14.96
C GLN A 127 -16.82 -4.32 -13.87
N ARG A 128 -16.72 -4.83 -12.66
CA ARG A 128 -17.65 -4.53 -11.55
C ARG A 128 -16.91 -4.25 -10.26
N ALA A 129 -17.45 -3.35 -9.46
CA ALA A 129 -16.90 -2.98 -8.17
C ALA A 129 -16.86 -4.14 -7.17
N ASP A 130 -17.88 -5.00 -7.16
CA ASP A 130 -17.94 -6.17 -6.28
C ASP A 130 -16.87 -7.23 -6.59
N GLN A 131 -16.42 -7.33 -7.85
CA GLN A 131 -15.30 -8.20 -8.22
C GLN A 131 -13.99 -7.73 -7.59
N VAL A 132 -13.74 -6.41 -7.56
CA VAL A 132 -12.60 -5.82 -6.87
C VAL A 132 -12.68 -6.11 -5.37
N ASP A 133 -13.85 -5.86 -4.79
CA ASP A 133 -14.06 -6.06 -3.34
C ASP A 133 -13.85 -7.51 -2.94
N LEU A 134 -14.41 -8.45 -3.68
CA LEU A 134 -14.23 -9.88 -3.43
C LEU A 134 -12.76 -10.30 -3.57
N ALA A 135 -12.09 -9.83 -4.63
CA ALA A 135 -10.68 -10.14 -4.87
C ALA A 135 -9.78 -9.66 -3.74
N LEU A 136 -10.04 -8.45 -3.20
CA LEU A 136 -9.25 -7.90 -2.10
C LEU A 136 -9.58 -8.55 -0.75
N ILE A 137 -10.84 -8.88 -0.49
CA ILE A 137 -11.22 -9.63 0.72
C ILE A 137 -10.51 -10.99 0.72
N MET A 138 -10.58 -11.73 -0.38
CA MET A 138 -10.02 -13.08 -0.47
C MET A 138 -8.50 -13.08 -0.66
N GLY A 139 -7.95 -12.13 -1.40
CA GLY A 139 -6.52 -12.11 -1.76
C GLY A 139 -5.64 -11.40 -0.75
N THR A 140 -6.12 -10.33 -0.13
CA THR A 140 -5.32 -9.51 0.81
C THR A 140 -5.85 -9.53 2.24
N GLY A 141 -7.01 -10.13 2.47
CA GLY A 141 -7.68 -10.12 3.77
C GLY A 141 -8.27 -8.74 4.11
N PHE A 142 -8.65 -7.95 3.10
CA PHE A 142 -9.35 -6.69 3.36
C PHE A 142 -10.61 -6.96 4.19
N PRO A 143 -10.94 -6.12 5.19
CA PRO A 143 -11.97 -6.42 6.18
C PRO A 143 -13.35 -6.66 5.56
N PRO A 144 -13.91 -7.85 5.66
CA PRO A 144 -15.22 -8.16 5.08
C PRO A 144 -16.37 -7.36 5.72
N PHE A 145 -16.21 -6.93 6.97
CA PHE A 145 -17.24 -6.11 7.66
C PHE A 145 -17.36 -4.69 7.09
N ARG A 146 -16.38 -4.23 6.28
CA ARG A 146 -16.46 -2.98 5.51
C ARG A 146 -17.13 -3.16 4.16
N GLY A 147 -17.46 -4.39 3.78
CA GLY A 147 -18.06 -4.73 2.49
C GLY A 147 -17.07 -4.79 1.32
N GLY A 148 -15.79 -4.52 1.55
CA GLY A 148 -14.73 -4.43 0.56
C GLY A 148 -14.17 -3.02 0.37
N LEU A 149 -13.12 -2.88 -0.44
CA LEU A 149 -12.39 -1.62 -0.62
C LEU A 149 -13.23 -0.55 -1.31
N LEU A 150 -13.91 -0.89 -2.41
CA LEU A 150 -14.72 0.07 -3.16
C LEU A 150 -16.04 0.38 -2.47
N ARG A 151 -16.62 -0.58 -1.74
CA ARG A 151 -17.75 -0.31 -0.87
C ARG A 151 -17.36 0.64 0.26
N PHE A 152 -16.18 0.46 0.85
CA PHE A 152 -15.63 1.38 1.82
C PHE A 152 -15.34 2.75 1.20
N ALA A 153 -14.78 2.80 -0.01
CA ALA A 153 -14.55 4.05 -0.75
C ALA A 153 -15.85 4.85 -0.96
N ASP A 154 -16.96 4.18 -1.24
CA ASP A 154 -18.26 4.82 -1.37
C ASP A 154 -18.72 5.50 -0.06
N THR A 155 -18.35 4.96 1.10
CA THR A 155 -18.63 5.62 2.39
C THR A 155 -17.81 6.90 2.61
N LEU A 156 -16.63 6.98 1.97
CA LEU A 156 -15.78 8.19 2.00
C LEU A 156 -16.19 9.22 0.96
N HIS A 157 -16.90 8.80 -0.06
CA HIS A 157 -17.34 9.56 -1.24
C HIS A 157 -16.21 9.94 -2.21
N PRO A 158 -16.34 9.72 -3.54
CA PRO A 158 -15.29 10.00 -4.53
C PRO A 158 -14.74 11.43 -4.51
N ARG A 159 -15.54 12.44 -4.22
CA ARG A 159 -15.07 13.83 -4.07
C ARG A 159 -14.08 14.01 -2.92
N SER A 160 -14.35 13.39 -1.78
CA SER A 160 -13.47 13.44 -0.62
C SER A 160 -12.17 12.68 -0.90
N ILE A 161 -12.27 11.50 -1.52
CA ILE A 161 -11.12 10.68 -1.93
C ILE A 161 -10.23 11.49 -2.89
N LEU A 162 -10.81 12.09 -3.93
CA LEU A 162 -10.09 12.90 -4.90
C LEU A 162 -9.37 14.09 -4.24
N TYR A 163 -10.03 14.79 -3.31
CA TYR A 163 -9.42 15.88 -2.56
C TYR A 163 -8.18 15.42 -1.79
N HIS A 164 -8.29 14.31 -1.07
CA HIS A 164 -7.16 13.80 -0.28
C HIS A 164 -6.03 13.23 -1.15
N ILE A 165 -6.33 12.55 -2.25
CA ILE A 165 -5.31 12.05 -3.19
C ILE A 165 -4.54 13.22 -3.81
N ARG A 166 -5.21 14.30 -4.23
CA ARG A 166 -4.54 15.50 -4.75
C ARG A 166 -3.62 16.15 -3.71
N LYS A 167 -4.02 16.17 -2.44
CA LYS A 167 -3.14 16.64 -1.35
C LYS A 167 -1.91 15.76 -1.18
N LEU A 168 -2.05 14.45 -1.33
CA LEU A 168 -0.90 13.55 -1.31
C LEU A 168 -0.02 13.73 -2.56
N GLU A 169 -0.60 13.97 -3.74
CA GLU A 169 0.14 14.25 -4.97
C GLU A 169 0.97 15.54 -4.86
N GLU A 170 0.41 16.62 -4.29
CA GLU A 170 1.12 17.88 -4.04
C GLU A 170 2.38 17.69 -3.17
N VAL A 171 2.33 16.78 -2.19
CA VAL A 171 3.42 16.55 -1.23
C VAL A 171 4.38 15.46 -1.67
N TYR A 172 3.87 14.37 -2.28
CA TYR A 172 4.64 13.14 -2.54
C TYR A 172 4.81 12.81 -4.03
N GLY A 173 4.28 13.68 -4.92
CA GLY A 173 4.47 13.59 -6.35
C GLY A 173 3.55 12.59 -7.07
N THR A 174 3.93 12.26 -8.28
CA THR A 174 3.11 11.56 -9.29
C THR A 174 2.64 10.16 -8.89
N ARG A 175 3.21 9.57 -7.87
CA ARG A 175 2.73 8.28 -7.32
C ARG A 175 1.27 8.36 -6.85
N PHE A 176 0.81 9.55 -6.48
CA PHE A 176 -0.55 9.81 -6.03
C PHE A 176 -1.41 10.51 -7.09
N THR A 177 -0.99 10.51 -8.36
CA THR A 177 -1.83 11.06 -9.43
C THR A 177 -3.17 10.31 -9.48
N PRO A 178 -4.30 11.02 -9.34
CA PRO A 178 -5.60 10.36 -9.30
C PRO A 178 -5.95 9.74 -10.65
N ALA A 179 -6.54 8.55 -10.62
CA ALA A 179 -7.06 7.90 -11.81
C ALA A 179 -8.11 8.80 -12.52
N PRO A 180 -8.08 8.94 -13.85
CA PRO A 180 -9.10 9.69 -14.59
C PRO A 180 -10.54 9.30 -14.26
N LEU A 181 -10.80 8.02 -14.07
CA LEU A 181 -12.12 7.54 -13.65
C LEU A 181 -12.53 8.05 -12.27
N LEU A 182 -11.59 8.19 -11.31
CA LEU A 182 -11.90 8.77 -10.00
C LEU A 182 -12.30 10.25 -10.13
N ILE A 183 -11.66 10.98 -11.04
CA ILE A 183 -12.01 12.39 -11.33
C ILE A 183 -13.43 12.45 -11.90
N ASP A 184 -13.74 11.62 -12.90
CA ASP A 184 -15.07 11.56 -13.52
C ASP A 184 -16.18 11.21 -12.51
N LEU A 185 -15.96 10.21 -11.65
CA LEU A 185 -16.90 9.86 -10.58
C LEU A 185 -17.13 11.02 -9.61
N ALA A 186 -16.06 11.70 -9.21
CA ALA A 186 -16.14 12.83 -8.30
C ALA A 186 -16.87 14.04 -8.91
N GLU A 187 -16.64 14.35 -10.20
CA GLU A 187 -17.29 15.43 -10.92
C GLU A 187 -18.79 15.17 -11.12
N ARG A 188 -19.14 13.92 -11.45
CA ARG A 188 -20.54 13.48 -11.66
C ARG A 188 -21.28 13.17 -10.36
N ASP A 189 -20.63 13.26 -9.23
CA ASP A 189 -21.21 12.93 -7.92
C ASP A 189 -21.75 11.49 -7.85
N ARG A 190 -21.02 10.53 -8.46
CA ARG A 190 -21.39 9.13 -8.51
C ARG A 190 -20.43 8.28 -7.68
N THR A 191 -20.98 7.29 -6.98
CA THR A 191 -20.21 6.29 -6.26
C THR A 191 -19.75 5.16 -7.20
N PHE A 192 -18.78 4.36 -6.75
CA PHE A 192 -18.31 3.19 -7.51
C PHE A 192 -19.43 2.20 -7.77
N TYR A 193 -20.27 1.93 -6.77
CA TYR A 193 -21.37 1.00 -6.93
C TYR A 193 -22.54 1.56 -7.75
N GLN A 194 -22.73 2.86 -7.84
CA GLN A 194 -23.68 3.47 -8.76
C GLN A 194 -23.19 3.42 -10.21
N ALA A 195 -21.88 3.41 -10.43
CA ALA A 195 -21.32 3.35 -11.76
C ALA A 195 -21.02 1.93 -12.25
N PHE A 196 -20.56 1.06 -11.36
CA PHE A 196 -20.05 -0.29 -11.64
C PHE A 196 -20.66 -1.37 -10.73
N GLY A 197 -21.76 -1.09 -10.05
CA GLY A 197 -22.58 -2.10 -9.39
C GLY A 197 -23.29 -3.01 -10.39
N THR A 198 -23.89 -4.07 -9.90
CA THR A 198 -24.67 -5.03 -10.71
C THR A 198 -25.85 -4.39 -11.39
#